data_0f8109aa98de0b8f8df91202ebe14fea
#
_entry.id   0f8109aa98de0b8f8df91202ebe14fea
#
_cell.length_a   1.000
_cell.length_b   1.000
_cell.length_c   1.000
_cell.angle_alpha   90.00
_cell.angle_beta   90.00
_cell.angle_gamma   90.00
#
_symmetry.space_group_name_H-M   'P 1'
#
loop_
_entity.id
_entity.type
_entity.pdbx_description
1 polymer ?
#
loop_
_entity_poly.entity_id
_entity_poly.type
_entity_poly.pdbx_seq_one_letter_code
_entity_poly.pdbx_strand_id
1 'polypeptide(L)'
;MATNQPVQYKYTSTKEYHDAFPCAYRQWRADSHCNLIHGYSFSMKFYFGTDTLDVRNWAADYGGLKELKKTLEDQFDHTLLVSADDPELETYKLLQEKKMAKLTILPRLGCEGLAEIGRAHV
;
A
#
# COMPACT_ATOMS: atom_id res chain seq x y z
N MET A 1 -8.02 18.72 6.98
CA MET A 1 -7.23 18.84 5.76
C MET A 1 -5.79 18.51 6.07
N ALA A 2 -5.21 17.58 5.35
CA ALA A 2 -3.83 17.25 5.56
C ALA A 2 -2.93 18.41 5.16
N THR A 3 -1.96 18.76 6.00
CA THR A 3 -0.97 19.77 5.65
C THR A 3 0.08 19.14 4.76
N ASN A 4 0.61 19.88 3.79
CA ASN A 4 1.71 19.42 2.93
C ASN A 4 3.08 19.54 3.60
N GLN A 5 3.11 19.99 4.84
CA GLN A 5 4.34 20.11 5.59
C GLN A 5 4.66 18.78 6.28
N PRO A 6 5.91 18.31 6.18
CA PRO A 6 6.30 17.09 6.87
C PRO A 6 6.17 17.26 8.39
N VAL A 7 5.63 16.23 9.04
CA VAL A 7 5.62 16.15 10.49
C VAL A 7 7.03 15.81 10.93
N GLN A 8 7.55 16.58 11.89
CA GLN A 8 8.87 16.35 12.46
C GLN A 8 8.75 15.73 13.84
N TYR A 9 9.49 14.65 14.05
CA TYR A 9 9.58 13.97 15.33
C TYR A 9 11.01 14.00 15.83
N LYS A 10 11.18 13.98 17.16
CA LYS A 10 12.49 13.94 17.77
C LYS A 10 13.27 12.66 17.45
N TYR A 11 12.55 11.54 17.38
CA TYR A 11 13.13 10.23 17.08
C TYR A 11 12.36 9.58 15.94
N THR A 12 13.08 8.96 15.01
CA THR A 12 12.49 8.20 13.90
C THR A 12 13.22 6.88 13.73
N SER A 13 12.48 5.89 13.25
CA SER A 13 13.06 4.65 12.79
C SER A 13 12.33 4.18 11.52
N THR A 14 12.94 3.26 10.79
CA THR A 14 12.39 2.79 9.52
C THR A 14 12.40 1.27 9.44
N LYS A 15 11.43 0.74 8.71
CA LYS A 15 11.37 -0.67 8.33
C LYS A 15 11.08 -0.77 6.85
N GLU A 16 11.83 -1.59 6.14
CA GLU A 16 11.64 -1.83 4.71
C GLU A 16 11.26 -3.27 4.42
N TYR A 17 10.35 -3.44 3.45
CA TYR A 17 10.04 -4.72 2.83
C TYR A 17 10.38 -4.60 1.35
N HIS A 18 11.44 -5.30 0.90
CA HIS A 18 11.92 -5.22 -0.49
C HIS A 18 11.26 -6.29 -1.34
N ASP A 19 10.74 -5.89 -2.50
CA ASP A 19 10.20 -6.80 -3.53
C ASP A 19 9.28 -7.89 -2.96
N ALA A 20 8.50 -7.52 -1.94
CA ALA A 20 7.73 -8.48 -1.15
C ALA A 20 6.28 -8.60 -1.61
N PHE A 21 5.81 -7.71 -2.50
CA PHE A 21 4.39 -7.60 -2.82
C PHE A 21 4.18 -7.56 -4.34
N PRO A 22 4.29 -8.71 -5.03
CA PRO A 22 3.97 -8.77 -6.45
C PRO A 22 2.47 -8.59 -6.65
N CYS A 23 2.11 -7.65 -7.51
CA CYS A 23 0.72 -7.34 -7.82
C CYS A 23 0.62 -6.79 -9.24
N ALA A 24 -0.60 -6.52 -9.68
CA ALA A 24 -0.82 -5.89 -10.98
C ALA A 24 -1.93 -4.85 -10.84
N TYR A 25 -1.85 -3.79 -11.62
CA TYR A 25 -2.92 -2.79 -11.70
C TYR A 25 -2.76 -1.92 -12.93
N ARG A 26 -3.75 -1.07 -13.19
CA ARG A 26 -3.68 -0.02 -14.19
C ARG A 26 -4.06 1.33 -13.60
N GLN A 27 -3.55 2.38 -14.21
CA GLN A 27 -3.98 3.75 -13.98
C GLN A 27 -4.97 4.12 -15.09
N TRP A 28 -6.25 3.87 -14.88
CA TRP A 28 -7.24 3.93 -15.97
C TRP A 28 -7.42 5.33 -16.54
N ARG A 29 -7.09 6.38 -15.76
CA ARG A 29 -7.14 7.77 -16.23
C ARG A 29 -5.91 8.19 -17.02
N ALA A 30 -4.87 7.37 -17.05
CA ALA A 30 -3.63 7.73 -17.75
C ALA A 30 -3.85 7.74 -19.26
N ASP A 31 -3.27 8.73 -19.93
CA ASP A 31 -3.25 8.83 -21.39
C ASP A 31 -1.93 8.28 -21.91
N SER A 32 -1.60 7.08 -21.54
CA SER A 32 -0.35 6.40 -21.88
C SER A 32 -0.51 4.90 -21.65
N HIS A 33 0.58 4.14 -21.87
CA HIS A 33 0.59 2.70 -21.59
C HIS A 33 0.27 2.36 -20.12
N CYS A 34 0.32 3.34 -19.22
CA CYS A 34 -0.04 3.12 -17.81
C CYS A 34 -1.52 2.82 -17.62
N ASN A 35 -2.37 3.03 -18.61
CA ASN A 35 -3.76 2.62 -18.53
C ASN A 35 -3.97 1.14 -18.83
N LEU A 36 -2.94 0.42 -19.21
CA LEU A 36 -2.96 -1.04 -19.37
C LEU A 36 -2.57 -1.69 -18.05
N ILE A 37 -3.10 -2.88 -17.82
CA ILE A 37 -2.71 -3.64 -16.61
C ILE A 37 -1.24 -4.05 -16.74
N HIS A 38 -0.46 -3.74 -15.73
CA HIS A 38 0.96 -4.08 -15.65
C HIS A 38 1.26 -4.78 -14.33
N GLY A 39 2.23 -5.67 -14.36
CA GLY A 39 2.78 -6.28 -13.15
C GLY A 39 3.75 -5.34 -12.44
N TYR A 40 3.69 -5.37 -11.12
CA TYR A 40 4.56 -4.60 -10.24
C TYR A 40 5.07 -5.48 -9.10
N SER A 41 6.25 -5.17 -8.61
CA SER A 41 6.77 -5.74 -7.38
C SER A 41 7.05 -4.58 -6.43
N PHE A 42 6.21 -4.43 -5.41
CA PHE A 42 6.34 -3.30 -4.51
C PHE A 42 7.37 -3.55 -3.43
N SER A 43 8.15 -2.50 -3.16
CA SER A 43 8.91 -2.34 -1.93
C SER A 43 8.23 -1.25 -1.12
N MET A 44 8.14 -1.45 0.18
CA MET A 44 7.52 -0.49 1.07
C MET A 44 8.47 -0.12 2.18
N LYS A 45 8.56 1.18 2.46
CA LYS A 45 9.34 1.71 3.55
C LYS A 45 8.42 2.44 4.52
N PHE A 46 8.47 2.05 5.78
CA PHE A 46 7.69 2.64 6.84
C PHE A 46 8.57 3.49 7.73
N TYR A 47 8.09 4.68 8.03
CA TYR A 47 8.74 5.62 8.93
C TYR A 47 7.91 5.70 10.20
N PHE A 48 8.55 5.43 11.34
CA PHE A 48 7.94 5.53 12.66
C PHE A 48 8.55 6.72 13.38
N GLY A 49 7.70 7.64 13.84
CA GLY A 49 8.15 8.84 14.53
C GLY A 49 7.53 8.93 15.92
N THR A 50 8.31 9.41 16.86
CA THR A 50 7.86 9.70 18.22
C THR A 50 8.73 10.77 18.85
N ASP A 51 8.16 11.52 19.79
CA ASP A 51 8.91 12.46 20.59
C ASP A 51 9.43 11.84 21.89
N THR A 52 8.96 10.63 22.23
CA THR A 52 9.33 9.94 23.46
C THR A 52 9.65 8.48 23.13
N LEU A 53 10.82 8.02 23.52
CA LEU A 53 11.19 6.61 23.40
C LEU A 53 10.55 5.79 24.52
N ASP A 54 10.33 4.50 24.24
CA ASP A 54 9.82 3.57 25.25
C ASP A 54 10.95 3.20 26.26
N VAL A 55 10.62 2.32 27.20
CA VAL A 55 11.58 1.89 28.24
C VAL A 55 12.81 1.17 27.67
N ARG A 56 12.74 0.70 26.42
CA ARG A 56 13.85 0.05 25.71
C ARG A 56 14.61 0.99 24.81
N ASN A 57 14.25 2.28 24.81
CA ASN A 57 14.78 3.31 23.92
C ASN A 57 14.42 3.08 22.45
N TRP A 58 13.24 2.52 22.19
CA TRP A 58 12.74 2.27 20.84
C TRP A 58 11.64 3.25 20.47
N ALA A 59 11.66 3.68 19.19
CA ALA A 59 10.56 4.43 18.59
C ALA A 59 9.41 3.50 18.18
N ALA A 60 9.74 2.26 17.78
CA ALA A 60 8.75 1.25 17.41
C ALA A 60 9.32 -0.13 17.73
N ASP A 61 8.44 -1.04 18.12
CA ASP A 61 8.78 -2.45 18.33
C ASP A 61 8.59 -3.22 17.01
N TYR A 62 9.68 -3.57 16.35
CA TYR A 62 9.62 -4.29 15.09
C TYR A 62 9.11 -5.73 15.24
N GLY A 63 9.25 -6.31 16.43
CA GLY A 63 8.63 -7.61 16.71
C GLY A 63 7.11 -7.58 16.62
N GLY A 64 6.50 -6.43 16.89
CA GLY A 64 5.05 -6.22 16.77
C GLY A 64 4.56 -5.96 15.34
N LEU A 65 5.44 -5.88 14.34
CA LEU A 65 5.06 -5.58 12.96
C LEU A 65 4.64 -6.80 12.13
N LYS A 66 4.56 -7.99 12.73
CA LYS A 66 4.13 -9.20 12.02
C LYS A 66 2.71 -9.08 11.48
N GLU A 67 1.81 -8.46 12.25
CA GLU A 67 0.43 -8.25 11.81
C GLU A 67 0.36 -7.25 10.67
N LEU A 68 1.17 -6.20 10.71
CA LEU A 68 1.28 -5.24 9.61
C LEU A 68 1.72 -5.94 8.33
N LYS A 69 2.76 -6.76 8.40
CA LYS A 69 3.25 -7.52 7.24
C LYS A 69 2.18 -8.43 6.68
N LYS A 70 1.45 -9.13 7.54
CA LYS A 70 0.36 -10.01 7.13
C LYS A 70 -0.76 -9.23 6.44
N THR A 71 -1.14 -8.08 6.98
CA THR A 71 -2.15 -7.22 6.37
C THR A 71 -1.72 -6.76 4.99
N LEU A 72 -0.45 -6.37 4.83
CA LEU A 72 0.10 -5.96 3.53
C LEU A 72 0.13 -7.12 2.54
N GLU A 73 0.50 -8.31 2.97
CA GLU A 73 0.47 -9.50 2.13
C GLU A 73 -0.96 -9.82 1.67
N ASP A 74 -1.93 -9.76 2.58
CA ASP A 74 -3.32 -10.03 2.25
C ASP A 74 -3.88 -9.02 1.24
N GLN A 75 -3.45 -7.77 1.30
CA GLN A 75 -3.93 -6.72 0.40
C GLN A 75 -3.17 -6.65 -0.91
N PHE A 76 -1.89 -6.95 -0.93
CA PHE A 76 -1.04 -6.64 -2.08
C PHE A 76 -0.38 -7.86 -2.71
N ASP A 77 -0.08 -8.91 -1.93
CA ASP A 77 0.67 -10.04 -2.46
C ASP A 77 -0.18 -10.89 -3.39
N HIS A 78 0.28 -11.07 -4.63
CA HIS A 78 -0.43 -11.85 -5.66
C HIS A 78 -1.85 -11.33 -5.90
N THR A 79 -2.02 -10.03 -5.93
CA THR A 79 -3.33 -9.40 -6.07
C THR A 79 -3.43 -8.57 -7.34
N LEU A 80 -4.67 -8.40 -7.80
CA LEU A 80 -5.03 -7.41 -8.79
C LEU A 80 -5.66 -6.22 -8.08
N LEU A 81 -4.93 -5.11 -8.05
CA LEU A 81 -5.40 -3.89 -7.41
C LEU A 81 -6.31 -3.15 -8.38
N VAL A 82 -7.48 -2.73 -7.92
CA VAL A 82 -8.46 -2.07 -8.76
C VAL A 82 -8.89 -0.77 -8.11
N SER A 83 -8.90 0.29 -8.91
CA SER A 83 -9.45 1.57 -8.47
C SER A 83 -10.97 1.45 -8.34
N ALA A 84 -11.52 1.94 -7.24
CA ALA A 84 -12.97 1.86 -6.99
C ALA A 84 -13.78 2.61 -8.06
N ASP A 85 -13.20 3.62 -8.69
CA ASP A 85 -13.82 4.41 -9.75
C ASP A 85 -13.47 3.95 -11.17
N ASP A 86 -12.80 2.80 -11.31
CA ASP A 86 -12.48 2.25 -12.63
C ASP A 86 -13.80 1.89 -13.35
N PRO A 87 -14.03 2.40 -14.56
CA PRO A 87 -15.27 2.09 -15.30
C PRO A 87 -15.42 0.60 -15.64
N GLU A 88 -14.34 -0.19 -15.59
CA GLU A 88 -14.36 -1.63 -15.84
C GLU A 88 -14.40 -2.45 -14.55
N LEU A 89 -14.84 -1.87 -13.45
CA LEU A 89 -14.89 -2.55 -12.14
C LEU A 89 -15.62 -3.90 -12.22
N GLU A 90 -16.73 -3.95 -12.95
CA GLU A 90 -17.50 -5.20 -13.08
C GLU A 90 -16.74 -6.28 -13.85
N THR A 91 -15.90 -5.90 -14.81
CA THR A 91 -15.03 -6.86 -15.51
C THR A 91 -14.02 -7.49 -14.55
N TYR A 92 -13.43 -6.66 -13.66
CA TYR A 92 -12.52 -7.17 -12.64
C TYR A 92 -13.22 -8.10 -11.66
N LYS A 93 -14.42 -7.75 -11.22
CA LYS A 93 -15.21 -8.60 -10.33
C LYS A 93 -15.51 -9.96 -10.95
N LEU A 94 -15.74 -9.98 -12.27
CA LEU A 94 -15.95 -11.23 -13.00
C LEU A 94 -14.71 -12.13 -12.95
N LEU A 95 -13.52 -11.56 -13.07
CA LEU A 95 -12.27 -12.31 -12.95
C LEU A 95 -12.15 -12.97 -11.58
N GLN A 96 -12.52 -12.26 -10.51
CA GLN A 96 -12.51 -12.81 -9.16
C GLN A 96 -13.57 -13.90 -9.00
N GLU A 97 -14.75 -13.68 -9.51
CA GLU A 97 -15.83 -14.67 -9.48
C GLU A 97 -15.43 -15.97 -10.17
N LYS A 98 -14.70 -15.87 -11.28
CA LYS A 98 -14.16 -17.03 -12.02
C LYS A 98 -12.89 -17.60 -11.38
N LYS A 99 -12.47 -17.07 -10.25
CA LYS A 99 -11.25 -17.50 -9.52
C LYS A 99 -9.97 -17.33 -10.34
N MET A 100 -9.93 -16.32 -11.20
CA MET A 100 -8.77 -15.99 -12.02
C MET A 100 -7.91 -14.88 -11.40
N ALA A 101 -8.44 -14.17 -10.42
CA ALA A 101 -7.73 -13.10 -9.75
C ALA A 101 -8.25 -12.93 -8.33
N LYS A 102 -7.38 -12.43 -7.46
CA LYS A 102 -7.74 -11.95 -6.13
C LYS A 102 -7.74 -10.42 -6.22
N LEU A 103 -8.87 -9.78 -6.00
CA LEU A 103 -8.99 -8.32 -6.10
C LEU A 103 -8.76 -7.65 -4.75
N THR A 104 -8.10 -6.50 -4.81
CA THR A 104 -8.13 -5.51 -3.73
C THR A 104 -8.62 -4.21 -4.35
N ILE A 105 -9.81 -3.75 -3.92
CA ILE A 105 -10.42 -2.53 -4.44
C ILE A 105 -10.02 -1.38 -3.53
N LEU A 106 -9.39 -0.37 -4.11
CA LEU A 106 -8.84 0.76 -3.38
C LEU A 106 -9.39 2.08 -3.95
N PRO A 107 -9.49 3.14 -3.13
CA PRO A 107 -9.95 4.44 -3.61
C PRO A 107 -9.04 5.03 -4.68
N ARG A 108 -7.74 4.80 -4.58
CA ARG A 108 -6.71 5.32 -5.48
C ARG A 108 -5.61 4.32 -5.66
N LEU A 109 -5.01 4.32 -6.85
CA LEU A 109 -3.85 3.52 -7.18
C LEU A 109 -2.66 4.42 -7.51
N GLY A 110 -1.49 3.81 -7.65
CA GLY A 110 -0.23 4.51 -7.83
C GLY A 110 0.52 4.63 -6.52
N CYS A 111 1.80 4.96 -6.59
CA CYS A 111 2.66 5.02 -5.40
C CYS A 111 2.12 6.02 -4.38
N GLU A 112 1.65 7.16 -4.84
CA GLU A 112 1.12 8.24 -3.99
C GLU A 112 -0.18 7.80 -3.29
N GLY A 113 -1.10 7.22 -4.02
CA GLY A 113 -2.38 6.75 -3.49
C GLY A 113 -2.21 5.62 -2.48
N LEU A 114 -1.33 4.68 -2.76
CA LEU A 114 -1.04 3.56 -1.87
C LEU A 114 -0.35 4.03 -0.58
N ALA A 115 0.56 4.98 -0.70
CA ALA A 115 1.23 5.56 0.46
C ALA A 115 0.25 6.32 1.36
N GLU A 116 -0.72 7.02 0.78
CA GLU A 116 -1.77 7.73 1.51
C GLU A 116 -2.64 6.77 2.33
N ILE A 117 -3.01 5.62 1.74
CA ILE A 117 -3.79 4.60 2.43
C ILE A 117 -3.05 4.07 3.67
N GLY A 118 -1.75 3.82 3.54
CA GLY A 118 -0.91 3.41 4.67
C GLY A 118 -0.86 4.45 5.78
N ARG A 119 -0.81 5.72 5.42
CA ARG A 119 -0.75 6.83 6.38
C ARG A 119 -2.04 6.94 7.21
N ALA A 120 -3.17 6.59 6.65
CA ALA A 120 -4.46 6.74 7.33
C ALA A 120 -4.64 5.81 8.54
N HIS A 121 -3.78 4.85 8.70
CA HIS A 121 -3.86 3.83 9.76
C HIS A 121 -2.76 3.93 10.82
N VAL A 122 -2.08 5.03 10.87
CA VAL A 122 -1.02 5.27 11.85
C VAL A 122 -1.53 5.98 13.08
#